data_dfceb849b1d015a3c44591018734d55d
#
_entry.id   dfceb849b1d015a3c44591018734d55d
#
_cell.length_a   1.000
_cell.length_b   1.000
_cell.length_c   1.000
_cell.angle_alpha   90.00
_cell.angle_beta   90.00
_cell.angle_gamma   90.00
#
_symmetry.space_group_name_H-M   'P 1'
#
loop_
_entity.id
_entity.type
_entity.pdbx_description
1 polymer ?
#
loop_
_entity_poly.entity_id
_entity_poly.type
_entity_poly.pdbx_seq_one_letter_code
_entity_poly.pdbx_strand_id
1 'polypeptide(L)'
;MRGDMILFIRILSLTGVILGALGGLYLAYDLLGGKNGPLRMITKSVSYGVMFGSAYGLTLGIWFALAGFLASGPALGLEIGRRNVGVAHPFVGAIGFGFLRAFSFGVAGWLSRDPQFGINFGILSAVGFVASYVILGPPPAAINSGRPHIDKTVLKRAVFRGASIGLAAVLSGAIHMEPDALFYGVKVGLVTGISSGLLVAVAPSVEAWVDNLPDRRLGGYGAILLLIGSLCQTFQYVLPLLGIRE
;
A
#
# COMPACT_ATOMS: atom_id res chain seq x y z
N MET A 1 21.37 17.97 17.23
CA MET A 1 22.30 17.56 16.19
C MET A 1 22.66 16.06 16.21
N ARG A 2 23.15 15.49 17.34
CA ARG A 2 23.53 14.06 17.37
C ARG A 2 22.33 13.12 17.20
N GLY A 3 21.19 13.39 17.86
CA GLY A 3 19.96 12.60 17.74
C GLY A 3 19.35 12.64 16.35
N ASP A 4 19.35 13.80 15.73
CA ASP A 4 18.80 13.98 14.37
C ASP A 4 19.60 13.20 13.32
N MET A 5 20.92 13.14 13.48
CA MET A 5 21.80 12.39 12.59
C MET A 5 21.57 10.88 12.73
N ILE A 6 21.40 10.36 13.95
CA ILE A 6 21.11 8.94 14.17
C ILE A 6 19.76 8.58 13.53
N LEU A 7 18.73 9.40 13.75
CA LEU A 7 17.41 9.20 13.15
C LEU A 7 17.49 9.21 11.63
N PHE A 8 18.20 10.17 11.03
CA PHE A 8 18.41 10.23 9.58
C PHE A 8 19.05 8.96 9.03
N ILE A 9 20.11 8.45 9.66
CA ILE A 9 20.80 7.24 9.21
C ILE A 9 19.90 6.00 9.36
N ARG A 10 19.11 5.90 10.44
CA ARG A 10 18.13 4.81 10.58
C ARG A 10 17.06 4.84 9.49
N ILE A 11 16.52 6.02 9.18
CA ILE A 11 15.56 6.18 8.08
C ILE A 11 16.21 5.80 6.74
N LEU A 12 17.42 6.27 6.48
CA LEU A 12 18.15 5.97 5.26
C LEU A 12 18.42 4.46 5.12
N SER A 13 18.86 3.81 6.21
CA SER A 13 19.08 2.36 6.24
C SER A 13 17.79 1.57 6.00
N LEU A 14 16.69 1.94 6.65
CA LEU A 14 15.38 1.32 6.42
C LEU A 14 14.90 1.49 4.98
N THR A 15 15.08 2.69 4.43
CA THR A 15 14.79 2.96 3.01
C THR A 15 15.63 2.05 2.12
N GLY A 16 16.90 1.86 2.45
CA GLY A 16 17.79 0.95 1.75
C GLY A 16 17.31 -0.51 1.75
N VAL A 17 16.81 -1.00 2.88
CA VAL A 17 16.20 -2.35 2.97
C VAL A 17 14.99 -2.48 2.04
N ILE A 18 14.10 -1.49 2.05
CA ILE A 18 12.89 -1.48 1.20
C ILE A 18 13.27 -1.45 -0.29
N LEU A 19 14.19 -0.57 -0.67
CA LEU A 19 14.67 -0.48 -2.06
C LEU A 19 15.36 -1.76 -2.51
N GLY A 20 16.18 -2.37 -1.64
CA GLY A 20 16.85 -3.64 -1.91
C GLY A 20 15.83 -4.79 -2.10
N ALA A 21 14.83 -4.89 -1.25
CA ALA A 21 13.78 -5.90 -1.38
C ALA A 21 12.97 -5.73 -2.66
N LEU A 22 12.55 -4.50 -3.00
CA LEU A 22 11.85 -4.21 -4.25
C LEU A 22 12.73 -4.47 -5.47
N GLY A 23 14.00 -4.09 -5.41
CA GLY A 23 14.98 -4.33 -6.48
C GLY A 23 15.16 -5.82 -6.75
N GLY A 24 15.32 -6.62 -5.70
CA GLY A 24 15.41 -8.08 -5.81
C GLY A 24 14.15 -8.71 -6.41
N LEU A 25 12.98 -8.25 -5.99
CA LEU A 25 11.70 -8.72 -6.53
C LEU A 25 11.54 -8.37 -8.02
N TYR A 26 11.87 -7.15 -8.44
CA TYR A 26 11.76 -6.76 -9.84
C TYR A 26 12.76 -7.50 -10.73
N LEU A 27 13.98 -7.71 -10.24
CA LEU A 27 14.97 -8.51 -10.95
C LEU A 27 14.50 -9.96 -11.11
N ALA A 28 14.05 -10.58 -10.02
CA ALA A 28 13.52 -11.94 -10.05
C ALA A 28 12.25 -12.05 -10.92
N TYR A 29 11.35 -11.05 -10.84
CA TYR A 29 10.16 -10.98 -11.67
C TYR A 29 10.51 -11.01 -13.15
N ASP A 30 11.48 -10.18 -13.59
CA ASP A 30 11.91 -10.09 -14.98
C ASP A 30 12.57 -11.39 -15.46
N LEU A 31 13.45 -11.97 -14.62
CA LEU A 31 14.14 -13.21 -14.92
C LEU A 31 13.22 -14.43 -15.01
N LEU A 32 12.12 -14.46 -14.27
CA LEU A 32 11.19 -15.58 -14.19
C LEU A 32 9.94 -15.42 -15.10
N GLY A 33 10.04 -14.61 -16.15
CA GLY A 33 9.02 -14.51 -17.18
C GLY A 33 8.05 -13.31 -17.06
N GLY A 34 8.38 -12.33 -16.22
CA GLY A 34 7.69 -11.05 -16.14
C GLY A 34 6.17 -11.19 -15.88
N LYS A 35 5.36 -10.54 -16.73
CA LYS A 35 3.89 -10.54 -16.60
C LYS A 35 3.24 -11.93 -16.73
N ASN A 36 3.94 -12.90 -17.28
CA ASN A 36 3.46 -14.27 -17.45
C ASN A 36 4.08 -15.21 -16.40
N GLY A 37 5.00 -14.71 -15.57
CA GLY A 37 5.73 -15.50 -14.59
C GLY A 37 4.99 -15.70 -13.25
N PRO A 38 5.46 -16.67 -12.45
CA PRO A 38 4.83 -17.03 -11.18
C PRO A 38 4.95 -15.94 -10.11
N LEU A 39 5.94 -15.07 -10.20
CA LEU A 39 6.18 -14.01 -9.22
C LEU A 39 5.30 -12.77 -9.41
N ARG A 40 4.48 -12.71 -10.48
CA ARG A 40 3.65 -11.53 -10.76
C ARG A 40 2.78 -11.12 -9.56
N MET A 41 2.11 -12.10 -8.96
CA MET A 41 1.23 -11.84 -7.83
C MET A 41 1.99 -11.30 -6.61
N ILE A 42 3.11 -11.93 -6.28
CA ILE A 42 3.94 -11.54 -5.13
C ILE A 42 4.53 -10.13 -5.34
N THR A 43 5.13 -9.90 -6.51
CA THR A 43 5.75 -8.61 -6.83
C THR A 43 4.73 -7.47 -6.80
N LYS A 44 3.54 -7.68 -7.39
CA LYS A 44 2.46 -6.70 -7.33
C LYS A 44 1.96 -6.48 -5.90
N SER A 45 1.78 -7.55 -5.11
CA SER A 45 1.38 -7.45 -3.70
C SER A 45 2.36 -6.60 -2.87
N VAL A 46 3.65 -6.88 -2.99
CA VAL A 46 4.68 -6.14 -2.25
C VAL A 46 4.76 -4.69 -2.74
N SER A 47 4.74 -4.45 -4.05
CA SER A 47 4.80 -3.09 -4.59
C SER A 47 3.63 -2.22 -4.11
N TYR A 48 2.41 -2.73 -4.19
CA TYR A 48 1.24 -2.01 -3.66
C TYR A 48 1.29 -1.89 -2.14
N GLY A 49 1.72 -2.93 -1.44
CA GLY A 49 1.92 -2.87 0.00
C GLY A 49 2.87 -1.74 0.40
N VAL A 50 4.01 -1.64 -0.26
CA VAL A 50 4.98 -0.55 -0.02
C VAL A 50 4.38 0.82 -0.35
N MET A 51 3.69 0.96 -1.49
CA MET A 51 3.08 2.25 -1.88
C MET A 51 2.07 2.73 -0.83
N PHE A 52 1.12 1.88 -0.44
CA PHE A 52 0.11 2.24 0.56
C PHE A 52 0.71 2.37 1.96
N GLY A 53 1.61 1.46 2.33
CA GLY A 53 2.30 1.52 3.62
C GLY A 53 3.12 2.79 3.79
N SER A 54 3.86 3.19 2.77
CA SER A 54 4.63 4.44 2.78
C SER A 54 3.72 5.67 2.87
N ALA A 55 2.64 5.71 2.08
CA ALA A 55 1.71 6.84 2.08
C ALA A 55 1.06 7.06 3.45
N TYR A 56 0.68 6.00 4.15
CA TYR A 56 0.10 6.11 5.48
C TYR A 56 1.17 6.29 6.56
N GLY A 57 2.29 5.57 6.42
CA GLY A 57 3.36 5.57 7.42
C GLY A 57 4.01 6.92 7.62
N LEU A 58 4.25 7.64 6.54
CA LEU A 58 4.88 8.98 6.57
C LEU A 58 4.06 10.01 7.37
N THR A 59 2.76 9.82 7.47
CA THR A 59 1.85 10.81 8.07
C THR A 59 1.18 10.33 9.35
N LEU A 60 0.91 9.03 9.47
CA LEU A 60 0.15 8.43 10.58
C LEU A 60 0.99 7.48 11.43
N GLY A 61 2.22 7.18 11.02
CA GLY A 61 3.16 6.34 11.75
C GLY A 61 3.10 4.86 11.41
N ILE A 62 3.93 4.08 12.14
CA ILE A 62 4.26 2.70 11.78
C ILE A 62 3.06 1.75 11.73
N TRP A 63 2.10 1.89 12.63
CA TRP A 63 0.92 1.01 12.67
C TRP A 63 0.05 1.15 11.44
N PHE A 64 -0.12 2.38 10.95
CA PHE A 64 -0.81 2.65 9.70
C PHE A 64 0.01 2.25 8.48
N ALA A 65 1.34 2.32 8.55
CA ALA A 65 2.21 1.77 7.50
C ALA A 65 1.98 0.27 7.34
N LEU A 66 2.00 -0.47 8.44
CA LEU A 66 1.74 -1.91 8.44
C LEU A 66 0.31 -2.24 7.97
N ALA A 67 -0.68 -1.47 8.42
CA ALA A 67 -2.06 -1.65 7.96
C ALA A 67 -2.21 -1.40 6.46
N GLY A 68 -1.60 -0.35 5.93
CA GLY A 68 -1.60 -0.07 4.49
C GLY A 68 -0.92 -1.17 3.68
N PHE A 69 0.22 -1.65 4.16
CA PHE A 69 0.94 -2.75 3.54
C PHE A 69 0.10 -4.03 3.51
N LEU A 70 -0.42 -4.47 4.65
CA LEU A 70 -1.15 -5.73 4.79
C LEU A 70 -2.55 -5.68 4.15
N ALA A 71 -3.26 -4.58 4.29
CA ALA A 71 -4.62 -4.47 3.74
C ALA A 71 -4.64 -4.29 2.22
N SER A 72 -3.67 -3.58 1.64
CA SER A 72 -3.71 -3.18 0.23
C SER A 72 -2.82 -4.03 -0.67
N GLY A 73 -1.64 -4.44 -0.20
CA GLY A 73 -0.72 -5.25 -0.97
C GLY A 73 -1.31 -6.60 -1.38
N PRO A 74 -1.63 -7.49 -0.42
CA PRO A 74 -2.22 -8.80 -0.73
C PRO A 74 -3.56 -8.68 -1.46
N ALA A 75 -4.41 -7.70 -1.10
CA ALA A 75 -5.69 -7.51 -1.76
C ALA A 75 -5.53 -7.28 -3.27
N LEU A 76 -4.66 -6.35 -3.66
CA LEU A 76 -4.43 -6.04 -5.07
C LEU A 76 -3.64 -7.14 -5.77
N GLY A 77 -2.61 -7.69 -5.15
CA GLY A 77 -1.80 -8.75 -5.74
C GLY A 77 -2.57 -10.05 -5.96
N LEU A 78 -3.39 -10.48 -4.99
CA LEU A 78 -4.26 -11.64 -5.13
C LEU A 78 -5.34 -11.42 -6.19
N GLU A 79 -5.90 -10.22 -6.28
CA GLU A 79 -6.89 -9.90 -7.28
C GLU A 79 -6.31 -9.98 -8.70
N ILE A 80 -5.11 -9.44 -8.90
CA ILE A 80 -4.39 -9.52 -10.17
C ILE A 80 -4.07 -10.98 -10.53
N GLY A 81 -3.60 -11.77 -9.56
CA GLY A 81 -3.28 -13.19 -9.77
C GLY A 81 -4.50 -14.03 -10.13
N ARG A 82 -5.62 -13.85 -9.42
CA ARG A 82 -6.88 -14.59 -9.66
C ARG A 82 -7.46 -14.36 -11.05
N ARG A 83 -7.32 -13.17 -11.61
CA ARG A 83 -7.79 -12.86 -12.96
C ARG A 83 -7.08 -13.67 -14.05
N ASN A 84 -5.80 -13.95 -13.83
CA ASN A 84 -5.00 -14.72 -14.77
C ASN A 84 -5.36 -16.21 -14.79
N VAL A 85 -5.97 -16.72 -13.70
CA VAL A 85 -6.33 -18.15 -13.55
C VAL A 85 -7.81 -18.42 -13.86
N GLY A 86 -8.61 -17.39 -14.19
CA GLY A 86 -10.04 -17.56 -14.52
C GLY A 86 -10.95 -17.91 -13.32
N VAL A 87 -10.40 -18.03 -12.11
CA VAL A 87 -11.11 -18.44 -10.87
C VAL A 87 -11.50 -17.22 -10.06
N ALA A 88 -12.33 -16.36 -10.59
CA ALA A 88 -12.75 -15.18 -9.84
C ALA A 88 -14.24 -15.24 -9.47
N HIS A 89 -14.58 -15.78 -8.31
CA HIS A 89 -15.84 -15.43 -7.66
C HIS A 89 -15.65 -14.04 -7.00
N PRO A 90 -16.22 -12.98 -7.57
CA PRO A 90 -15.93 -11.60 -7.10
C PRO A 90 -16.32 -11.41 -5.63
N PHE A 91 -17.37 -12.08 -5.17
CA PHE A 91 -17.89 -11.97 -3.82
C PHE A 91 -16.95 -12.54 -2.75
N VAL A 92 -16.33 -13.68 -3.00
CA VAL A 92 -15.37 -14.31 -2.07
C VAL A 92 -14.14 -13.42 -1.88
N GLY A 93 -13.69 -12.77 -2.96
CA GLY A 93 -12.60 -11.79 -2.89
C GLY A 93 -12.97 -10.58 -2.03
N ALA A 94 -14.17 -10.02 -2.23
CA ALA A 94 -14.63 -8.86 -1.48
C ALA A 94 -14.70 -9.11 0.02
N ILE A 95 -15.23 -10.25 0.44
CA ILE A 95 -15.31 -10.62 1.86
C ILE A 95 -13.92 -10.84 2.45
N GLY A 96 -13.05 -11.62 1.80
CA GLY A 96 -11.70 -11.90 2.30
C GLY A 96 -10.86 -10.62 2.45
N PHE A 97 -10.92 -9.72 1.46
CA PHE A 97 -10.23 -8.44 1.55
C PHE A 97 -10.89 -7.47 2.52
N GLY A 98 -12.21 -7.52 2.66
CA GLY A 98 -12.92 -6.79 3.70
C GLY A 98 -12.46 -7.20 5.09
N PHE A 99 -12.35 -8.50 5.35
CA PHE A 99 -11.84 -9.02 6.62
C PHE A 99 -10.38 -8.62 6.89
N LEU A 100 -9.50 -8.79 5.90
CA LEU A 100 -8.11 -8.37 6.04
C LEU A 100 -7.99 -6.87 6.34
N ARG A 101 -8.86 -6.06 5.74
CA ARG A 101 -8.93 -4.63 5.96
C ARG A 101 -9.46 -4.29 7.34
N ALA A 102 -10.53 -4.96 7.79
CA ALA A 102 -11.05 -4.82 9.14
C ALA A 102 -9.97 -5.08 10.19
N PHE A 103 -9.28 -6.19 10.05
CA PHE A 103 -8.20 -6.57 10.97
C PHE A 103 -7.05 -5.56 10.95
N SER A 104 -6.51 -5.26 9.77
CA SER A 104 -5.33 -4.39 9.66
C SER A 104 -5.58 -2.97 10.16
N PHE A 105 -6.65 -2.33 9.72
CA PHE A 105 -6.99 -0.98 10.16
C PHE A 105 -7.55 -0.95 11.58
N GLY A 106 -8.24 -2.01 11.99
CA GLY A 106 -8.70 -2.18 13.37
C GLY A 106 -7.53 -2.21 14.35
N VAL A 107 -6.55 -3.04 14.11
CA VAL A 107 -5.33 -3.12 14.94
C VAL A 107 -4.54 -1.80 14.89
N ALA A 108 -4.38 -1.19 13.72
CA ALA A 108 -3.69 0.09 13.61
C ALA A 108 -4.38 1.20 14.40
N GLY A 109 -5.70 1.30 14.31
CA GLY A 109 -6.49 2.26 15.08
C GLY A 109 -6.39 2.01 16.58
N TRP A 110 -6.49 0.75 17.01
CA TRP A 110 -6.32 0.35 18.40
C TRP A 110 -4.96 0.76 18.95
N LEU A 111 -3.87 0.36 18.30
CA LEU A 111 -2.52 0.65 18.75
C LEU A 111 -2.12 2.14 18.66
N SER A 112 -2.79 2.88 17.79
CA SER A 112 -2.49 4.31 17.59
C SER A 112 -3.34 5.24 18.45
N ARG A 113 -4.47 4.78 18.94
CA ARG A 113 -5.39 5.57 19.77
C ARG A 113 -5.98 4.74 20.92
N ASP A 114 -7.01 3.92 20.63
CA ASP A 114 -7.73 3.13 21.62
C ASP A 114 -8.52 1.98 20.95
N PRO A 115 -8.94 0.96 21.75
CA PRO A 115 -9.63 -0.21 21.23
C PRO A 115 -10.93 0.10 20.50
N GLN A 116 -11.72 1.06 21.00
CA GLN A 116 -13.04 1.37 20.45
C GLN A 116 -12.90 2.04 19.08
N PHE A 117 -11.99 3.01 18.94
CA PHE A 117 -11.67 3.61 17.66
C PHE A 117 -11.22 2.53 16.67
N GLY A 118 -10.33 1.63 17.09
CA GLY A 118 -9.83 0.55 16.26
C GLY A 118 -10.95 -0.37 15.75
N ILE A 119 -11.81 -0.86 16.64
CA ILE A 119 -12.93 -1.73 16.28
C ILE A 119 -13.86 -1.03 15.29
N ASN A 120 -14.27 0.19 15.57
CA ASN A 120 -15.18 0.95 14.71
C ASN A 120 -14.53 1.21 13.35
N PHE A 121 -13.28 1.66 13.33
CA PHE A 121 -12.57 1.94 12.08
C PHE A 121 -12.35 0.66 11.25
N GLY A 122 -12.00 -0.44 11.87
CA GLY A 122 -11.86 -1.74 11.22
C GLY A 122 -13.16 -2.17 10.54
N ILE A 123 -14.27 -2.21 11.29
CA ILE A 123 -15.58 -2.62 10.78
C ILE A 123 -16.06 -1.69 9.67
N LEU A 124 -16.06 -0.37 9.89
CA LEU A 124 -16.55 0.60 8.92
C LEU A 124 -15.71 0.62 7.64
N SER A 125 -14.39 0.45 7.75
CA SER A 125 -13.51 0.36 6.58
C SER A 125 -13.76 -0.90 5.76
N ALA A 126 -14.07 -2.03 6.41
CA ALA A 126 -14.43 -3.27 5.74
C ALA A 126 -15.78 -3.16 5.03
N VAL A 127 -16.79 -2.64 5.71
CA VAL A 127 -18.13 -2.42 5.13
C VAL A 127 -18.03 -1.49 3.92
N GLY A 128 -17.32 -0.36 4.04
CA GLY A 128 -17.11 0.57 2.92
C GLY A 128 -16.37 -0.08 1.75
N PHE A 129 -15.39 -0.95 2.02
CA PHE A 129 -14.68 -1.70 0.98
C PHE A 129 -15.60 -2.70 0.27
N VAL A 130 -16.33 -3.52 1.02
CA VAL A 130 -17.28 -4.50 0.44
C VAL A 130 -18.36 -3.79 -0.37
N ALA A 131 -18.92 -2.71 0.16
CA ALA A 131 -19.90 -1.88 -0.57
C ALA A 131 -19.30 -1.34 -1.87
N SER A 132 -18.06 -0.84 -1.84
CA SER A 132 -17.36 -0.37 -3.04
C SER A 132 -17.20 -1.46 -4.09
N TYR A 133 -16.96 -2.68 -3.64
CA TYR A 133 -16.79 -3.83 -4.53
C TYR A 133 -18.11 -4.30 -5.15
N VAL A 134 -19.20 -4.26 -4.37
CA VAL A 134 -20.54 -4.61 -4.84
C VAL A 134 -21.05 -3.58 -5.84
N ILE A 135 -20.88 -2.29 -5.55
CA ILE A 135 -21.41 -1.19 -6.36
C ILE A 135 -20.60 -0.99 -7.64
N LEU A 136 -19.28 -1.04 -7.56
CA LEU A 136 -18.39 -0.68 -8.66
C LEU A 136 -17.77 -1.89 -9.37
N GLY A 137 -18.01 -3.09 -8.83
CA GLY A 137 -17.39 -4.32 -9.30
C GLY A 137 -15.88 -4.41 -8.96
N PRO A 138 -15.21 -5.48 -9.40
CA PRO A 138 -13.78 -5.63 -9.24
C PRO A 138 -13.03 -4.54 -10.01
N PRO A 139 -11.81 -4.14 -9.57
CA PRO A 139 -10.99 -3.18 -10.31
C PRO A 139 -10.82 -3.63 -11.76
N PRO A 140 -10.81 -2.72 -12.74
CA PRO A 140 -10.59 -3.10 -14.14
C PRO A 140 -9.26 -3.82 -14.25
N ALA A 141 -9.22 -4.90 -15.06
CA ALA A 141 -7.93 -5.42 -15.49
C ALA A 141 -7.17 -4.28 -16.18
N ALA A 142 -5.84 -4.22 -15.97
CA ALA A 142 -5.02 -3.28 -16.74
C ALA A 142 -5.38 -3.48 -18.20
N ILE A 143 -5.90 -2.43 -18.83
CA ILE A 143 -6.41 -2.49 -20.18
C ILE A 143 -5.19 -2.82 -21.06
N ASN A 144 -5.29 -3.87 -21.86
CA ASN A 144 -4.25 -4.28 -22.82
C ASN A 144 -3.92 -3.22 -23.89
N SER A 145 -4.43 -2.01 -23.72
CA SER A 145 -4.36 -0.93 -24.69
C SER A 145 -3.05 -0.14 -24.72
N GLY A 146 -2.04 -0.53 -23.94
CA GLY A 146 -0.69 0.08 -24.01
C GLY A 146 -0.61 1.58 -23.65
N ARG A 147 -1.73 2.21 -23.38
CA ARG A 147 -1.76 3.63 -22.98
C ARG A 147 -2.38 3.80 -21.59
N PRO A 148 -1.70 4.47 -20.67
CA PRO A 148 -2.30 4.84 -19.39
C PRO A 148 -3.49 5.77 -19.66
N HIS A 149 -4.69 5.30 -19.43
CA HIS A 149 -5.90 6.10 -19.58
C HIS A 149 -6.63 6.13 -18.25
N ILE A 150 -6.67 7.31 -17.64
CA ILE A 150 -7.52 7.55 -16.48
C ILE A 150 -8.92 7.83 -17.04
N ASP A 151 -9.74 6.80 -17.11
CA ASP A 151 -11.12 6.95 -17.52
C ASP A 151 -12.04 7.33 -16.34
N LYS A 152 -13.28 7.70 -16.67
CA LYS A 152 -14.30 8.05 -15.67
C LYS A 152 -14.56 6.92 -14.66
N THR A 153 -14.36 5.67 -15.06
CA THR A 153 -14.59 4.49 -14.21
C THR A 153 -13.49 4.35 -13.16
N VAL A 154 -12.24 4.56 -13.56
CA VAL A 154 -11.09 4.60 -12.64
C VAL A 154 -11.26 5.73 -11.63
N LEU A 155 -11.65 6.93 -12.10
CA LEU A 155 -11.87 8.09 -11.24
C LEU A 155 -13.01 7.86 -10.25
N LYS A 156 -14.15 7.33 -10.69
CA LYS A 156 -15.27 6.97 -9.79
C LYS A 156 -14.82 6.00 -8.69
N ARG A 157 -14.02 4.99 -9.04
CA ARG A 157 -13.50 4.02 -8.07
C ARG A 157 -12.52 4.66 -7.10
N ALA A 158 -11.62 5.49 -7.59
CA ALA A 158 -10.68 6.22 -6.78
C ALA A 158 -11.39 7.08 -5.73
N VAL A 159 -12.37 7.87 -6.15
CA VAL A 159 -13.17 8.72 -5.27
C VAL A 159 -13.95 7.87 -4.28
N PHE A 160 -14.66 6.85 -4.73
CA PHE A 160 -15.50 6.04 -3.85
C PHE A 160 -14.67 5.26 -2.81
N ARG A 161 -13.55 4.68 -3.22
CA ARG A 161 -12.65 3.96 -2.29
C ARG A 161 -11.94 4.91 -1.33
N GLY A 162 -11.50 6.05 -1.80
CA GLY A 162 -10.95 7.09 -0.93
C GLY A 162 -11.98 7.60 0.07
N ALA A 163 -13.18 7.95 -0.39
CA ALA A 163 -14.26 8.40 0.46
C ALA A 163 -14.67 7.34 1.49
N SER A 164 -14.78 6.08 1.09
CA SER A 164 -15.23 5.00 2.00
C SER A 164 -14.28 4.80 3.18
N ILE A 165 -12.97 4.80 2.96
CA ILE A 165 -12.01 4.66 4.05
C ILE A 165 -11.88 5.97 4.86
N GLY A 166 -11.92 7.11 4.19
CA GLY A 166 -11.88 8.40 4.85
C GLY A 166 -13.07 8.61 5.79
N LEU A 167 -14.28 8.34 5.30
CA LEU A 167 -15.51 8.41 6.10
C LEU A 167 -15.52 7.39 7.25
N ALA A 168 -15.00 6.18 7.02
CA ALA A 168 -14.88 5.18 8.08
C ALA A 168 -14.08 5.70 9.29
N ALA A 169 -12.97 6.39 9.05
CA ALA A 169 -12.17 6.96 10.12
C ALA A 169 -12.87 8.14 10.81
N VAL A 170 -13.49 9.03 10.03
CA VAL A 170 -14.25 10.17 10.58
C VAL A 170 -15.41 9.69 11.45
N LEU A 171 -16.20 8.73 10.96
CA LEU A 171 -17.31 8.16 11.70
C LEU A 171 -16.85 7.42 12.95
N SER A 172 -15.70 6.74 12.88
CA SER A 172 -15.10 6.08 14.07
C SER A 172 -14.75 7.09 15.16
N GLY A 173 -14.24 8.26 14.78
CA GLY A 173 -14.00 9.35 15.71
C GLY A 173 -15.30 9.99 16.24
N ALA A 174 -16.30 10.15 15.38
CA ALA A 174 -17.58 10.75 15.76
C ALA A 174 -18.38 9.88 16.74
N ILE A 175 -18.32 8.56 16.63
CA ILE A 175 -19.02 7.61 17.53
C ILE A 175 -18.54 7.74 18.98
N HIS A 176 -17.28 8.18 19.19
CA HIS A 176 -16.73 8.41 20.53
C HIS A 176 -17.34 9.61 21.26
N MET A 177 -18.01 10.51 20.54
CA MET A 177 -18.58 11.77 21.08
C MET A 177 -17.56 12.66 21.79
N GLU A 178 -16.28 12.39 21.66
CA GLU A 178 -15.18 13.20 22.20
C GLU A 178 -14.57 14.07 21.10
N PRO A 179 -14.37 15.40 21.33
CA PRO A 179 -13.80 16.29 20.31
C PRO A 179 -12.42 15.82 19.80
N ASP A 180 -11.57 15.32 20.68
CA ASP A 180 -10.24 14.82 20.33
C ASP A 180 -10.31 13.55 19.46
N ALA A 181 -11.30 12.68 19.70
CA ALA A 181 -11.54 11.50 18.90
C ALA A 181 -12.01 11.87 17.49
N LEU A 182 -12.91 12.83 17.39
CA LEU A 182 -13.38 13.35 16.11
C LEU A 182 -12.23 13.98 15.32
N PHE A 183 -11.42 14.83 15.95
CA PHE A 183 -10.26 15.46 15.30
C PHE A 183 -9.27 14.42 14.79
N TYR A 184 -8.97 13.41 15.61
CA TYR A 184 -8.13 12.30 15.21
C TYR A 184 -8.72 11.53 14.03
N GLY A 185 -10.02 11.21 14.07
CA GLY A 185 -10.75 10.55 12.99
C GLY A 185 -10.71 11.34 11.69
N VAL A 186 -10.87 12.67 11.76
CA VAL A 186 -10.73 13.56 10.59
C VAL A 186 -9.31 13.51 10.03
N LYS A 187 -8.29 13.63 10.87
CA LYS A 187 -6.89 13.53 10.43
C LYS A 187 -6.60 12.20 9.72
N VAL A 188 -6.95 11.08 10.36
CA VAL A 188 -6.77 9.74 9.78
C VAL A 188 -7.58 9.61 8.49
N GLY A 189 -8.82 10.09 8.49
CA GLY A 189 -9.73 10.02 7.36
C GLY A 189 -9.24 10.79 6.14
N LEU A 190 -8.74 12.00 6.32
CA LEU A 190 -8.17 12.80 5.23
C LEU A 190 -6.94 12.10 4.64
N VAL A 191 -6.02 11.66 5.49
CA VAL A 191 -4.78 11.01 5.01
C VAL A 191 -5.10 9.71 4.29
N THR A 192 -5.85 8.80 4.92
CA THR A 192 -6.16 7.50 4.32
C THR A 192 -7.08 7.63 3.12
N GLY A 193 -8.02 8.53 3.15
CA GLY A 193 -8.97 8.77 2.06
C GLY A 193 -8.29 9.34 0.82
N ILE A 194 -7.54 10.44 0.98
CA ILE A 194 -6.85 11.07 -0.14
C ILE A 194 -5.78 10.14 -0.72
N SER A 195 -4.94 9.56 0.13
CA SER A 195 -3.89 8.64 -0.32
C SER A 195 -4.47 7.42 -1.04
N SER A 196 -5.54 6.80 -0.49
CA SER A 196 -6.22 5.68 -1.14
C SER A 196 -6.80 6.08 -2.49
N GLY A 197 -7.47 7.22 -2.57
CA GLY A 197 -8.04 7.72 -3.81
C GLY A 197 -6.97 7.94 -4.88
N LEU A 198 -5.91 8.65 -4.54
CA LEU A 198 -4.80 8.91 -5.45
C LEU A 198 -4.11 7.63 -5.91
N LEU A 199 -3.79 6.72 -4.99
CA LEU A 199 -3.12 5.47 -5.34
C LEU A 199 -4.01 4.58 -6.22
N VAL A 200 -5.31 4.50 -5.96
CA VAL A 200 -6.26 3.76 -6.82
C VAL A 200 -6.41 4.40 -8.19
N ALA A 201 -6.34 5.73 -8.29
CA ALA A 201 -6.39 6.42 -9.58
C ALA A 201 -5.14 6.17 -10.43
N VAL A 202 -3.97 6.13 -9.80
CA VAL A 202 -2.67 5.99 -10.48
C VAL A 202 -2.31 4.52 -10.75
N ALA A 203 -2.78 3.59 -9.92
CA ALA A 203 -2.44 2.18 -10.00
C ALA A 203 -2.58 1.55 -11.41
N PRO A 204 -3.68 1.74 -12.15
CA PRO A 204 -3.81 1.16 -13.50
C PRO A 204 -2.77 1.68 -14.48
N SER A 205 -2.38 2.95 -14.36
CA SER A 205 -1.35 3.58 -15.20
C SER A 205 0.04 3.01 -14.90
N VAL A 206 0.35 2.83 -13.61
CA VAL A 206 1.62 2.21 -13.19
C VAL A 206 1.67 0.75 -13.64
N GLU A 207 0.58 -0.01 -13.49
CA GLU A 207 0.51 -1.39 -13.97
C GLU A 207 0.71 -1.48 -15.48
N ALA A 208 -0.01 -0.67 -16.25
CA ALA A 208 0.13 -0.64 -17.69
C ALA A 208 1.56 -0.29 -18.11
N TRP A 209 2.19 0.66 -17.43
CA TRP A 209 3.58 1.03 -17.69
C TRP A 209 4.54 -0.13 -17.38
N VAL A 210 4.43 -0.74 -16.20
CA VAL A 210 5.29 -1.87 -15.80
C VAL A 210 5.12 -3.07 -16.72
N ASP A 211 3.87 -3.43 -17.04
CA ASP A 211 3.57 -4.62 -17.86
C ASP A 211 3.92 -4.43 -19.35
N ASN A 212 4.10 -3.19 -19.81
CA ASN A 212 4.50 -2.87 -21.19
C ASN A 212 5.97 -2.42 -21.32
N LEU A 213 6.77 -2.51 -20.25
CA LEU A 213 8.21 -2.32 -20.36
C LEU A 213 8.82 -3.37 -21.28
N PRO A 214 9.77 -2.98 -22.16
CA PRO A 214 10.53 -3.93 -22.95
C PRO A 214 11.23 -4.95 -22.07
N ASP A 215 11.37 -6.18 -22.56
CA ASP A 215 12.06 -7.25 -21.87
C ASP A 215 13.42 -6.80 -21.31
N ARG A 216 13.70 -7.22 -20.09
CA ARG A 216 14.93 -6.90 -19.31
C ARG A 216 15.04 -5.47 -18.76
N ARG A 217 14.18 -4.52 -19.10
CA ARG A 217 14.25 -3.17 -18.50
C ARG A 217 13.83 -3.14 -17.04
N LEU A 218 12.82 -3.92 -16.70
CA LEU A 218 12.37 -4.00 -15.31
C LEU A 218 13.44 -4.63 -14.42
N GLY A 219 14.14 -5.67 -14.90
CA GLY A 219 15.31 -6.25 -14.24
C GLY A 219 16.44 -5.24 -14.08
N GLY A 220 16.68 -4.39 -15.10
CA GLY A 220 17.64 -3.29 -15.00
C GLY A 220 17.29 -2.28 -13.90
N TYR A 221 16.04 -1.87 -13.81
CA TYR A 221 15.57 -1.03 -12.68
C TYR A 221 15.69 -1.75 -11.35
N GLY A 222 15.39 -3.05 -11.30
CA GLY A 222 15.58 -3.89 -10.12
C GLY A 222 17.04 -3.89 -9.65
N ALA A 223 17.99 -4.05 -10.58
CA ALA A 223 19.41 -3.99 -10.27
C ALA A 223 19.86 -2.61 -9.74
N ILE A 224 19.37 -1.53 -10.34
CA ILE A 224 19.64 -0.16 -9.85
C ILE A 224 19.08 0.04 -8.44
N LEU A 225 17.85 -0.39 -8.17
CA LEU A 225 17.26 -0.31 -6.84
C LEU A 225 18.03 -1.12 -5.80
N LEU A 226 18.53 -2.32 -6.18
CA LEU A 226 19.41 -3.12 -5.33
C LEU A 226 20.69 -2.37 -4.98
N LEU A 227 21.34 -1.78 -5.97
CA LEU A 227 22.58 -1.01 -5.75
C LEU A 227 22.34 0.19 -4.84
N ILE A 228 21.32 1.00 -5.11
CA ILE A 228 20.96 2.14 -4.27
C ILE A 228 20.60 1.67 -2.86
N GLY A 229 19.80 0.61 -2.75
CA GLY A 229 19.41 0.03 -1.47
C GLY A 229 20.63 -0.43 -0.65
N SER A 230 21.58 -1.11 -1.28
CA SER A 230 22.83 -1.55 -0.64
C SER A 230 23.68 -0.36 -0.18
N LEU A 231 23.80 0.67 -1.01
CA LEU A 231 24.50 1.91 -0.63
C LEU A 231 23.84 2.58 0.58
N CYS A 232 22.52 2.72 0.58
CA CYS A 232 21.79 3.30 1.71
C CYS A 232 22.00 2.49 3.01
N GLN A 233 22.05 1.15 2.92
CA GLN A 233 22.28 0.29 4.08
C GLN A 233 23.70 0.43 4.63
N THR A 234 24.71 0.70 3.79
CA THR A 234 26.09 0.84 4.26
C THR A 234 26.28 2.04 5.18
N PHE A 235 25.42 3.06 5.11
CA PHE A 235 25.52 4.24 5.97
C PHE A 235 25.36 3.90 7.46
N GLN A 236 24.65 2.86 7.84
CA GLN A 236 24.56 2.43 9.25
C GLN A 236 25.90 2.02 9.83
N TYR A 237 26.84 1.54 8.99
CA TYR A 237 28.18 1.15 9.43
C TYR A 237 29.15 2.33 9.55
N VAL A 238 28.80 3.48 8.98
CA VAL A 238 29.59 4.71 9.08
C VAL A 238 29.53 5.30 10.50
N LEU A 239 28.43 5.15 11.22
CA LEU A 239 28.27 5.65 12.59
C LEU A 239 29.36 5.15 13.56
N PRO A 240 29.59 3.83 13.67
CA PRO A 240 30.67 3.30 14.51
C PRO A 240 32.05 3.77 14.09
N LEU A 241 32.29 3.92 12.77
CA LEU A 241 33.56 4.40 12.24
C LEU A 241 33.84 5.87 12.62
N LEU A 242 32.78 6.66 12.77
CA LEU A 242 32.87 8.05 13.24
C LEU A 242 32.90 8.17 14.77
N GLY A 243 33.00 7.06 15.50
CA GLY A 243 33.02 7.02 16.96
C GLY A 243 31.67 7.41 17.61
N ILE A 244 30.60 7.40 16.84
CA ILE A 244 29.25 7.67 17.32
C ILE A 244 28.66 6.35 17.81
N ARG A 245 28.73 6.11 19.12
CA ARG A 245 28.07 4.95 19.75
C ARG A 245 26.59 5.29 20.00
N GLU A 246 25.70 4.31 19.78
CA GLU A 246 24.28 4.39 20.11
C GLU A 246 24.03 4.55 21.60
#